data_ee459d4818eda021ec6de1dbd227fa29
#
_entry.id   ee459d4818eda021ec6de1dbd227fa29
#
_cell.length_a   1.000
_cell.length_b   1.000
_cell.length_c   1.000
_cell.angle_alpha   90.00
_cell.angle_beta   90.00
_cell.angle_gamma   90.00
#
_symmetry.space_group_name_H-M   'P 1'
#
loop_
_entity.id
_entity.type
_entity.pdbx_description
1 polymer ?
#
loop_
_entity_poly.entity_id
_entity_poly.type
_entity_poly.pdbx_seq_one_letter_code
_entity_poly.pdbx_strand_id
1 'polypeptide(L)'
;NFRNSIVYIDNHDGDGARGWVINKELENRVAVRLRKSIQLGIVCPIYYGGPVDVTQVYVLHSADKKIEGHTKELNNNFCMTRDKMMINLLNNNDFPEYWRVVIGSCSWGAGQLESELLGSRTAGRSMWNVLPYTEDLMWMTMPTAQWDKGIKKVASMMTETYLNF
;
A
#
# COMPACT_ATOMS: atom_id res chain seq x y z
N ASN A 1 -4.77 8.15 10.97
CA ASN A 1 -5.46 9.16 10.17
C ASN A 1 -5.20 8.92 8.68
N PHE A 2 -6.21 8.42 7.97
CA PHE A 2 -6.14 8.04 6.54
C PHE A 2 -6.46 9.20 5.57
N ARG A 3 -6.43 10.44 6.04
CA ARG A 3 -6.70 11.58 5.16
C ARG A 3 -5.78 11.57 3.94
N ASN A 4 -6.36 11.65 2.75
CA ASN A 4 -5.66 11.63 1.46
C ASN A 4 -4.75 10.40 1.29
N SER A 5 -5.15 9.25 1.86
CA SER A 5 -4.43 7.99 1.72
C SER A 5 -5.03 7.16 0.60
N ILE A 6 -4.17 6.46 -0.12
CA ILE A 6 -4.54 5.35 -0.98
C ILE A 6 -4.09 4.08 -0.27
N VAL A 7 -5.02 3.16 -0.08
CA VAL A 7 -4.77 1.87 0.55
C VAL A 7 -4.93 0.78 -0.49
N TYR A 8 -3.89 -0.02 -0.63
CA TYR A 8 -3.98 -1.28 -1.37
C TYR A 8 -4.53 -2.34 -0.42
N ILE A 9 -5.65 -2.96 -0.77
CA ILE A 9 -6.23 -4.07 -0.01
C ILE A 9 -5.72 -5.39 -0.58
N ASP A 10 -5.02 -6.15 0.25
CA ASP A 10 -4.46 -7.47 -0.07
C ASP A 10 -5.47 -8.60 0.16
N ASN A 11 -6.18 -8.53 1.27
CA ASN A 11 -7.16 -9.52 1.67
C ASN A 11 -8.42 -8.83 2.19
N HIS A 12 -9.58 -9.35 1.80
CA HIS A 12 -10.88 -8.93 2.29
C HIS A 12 -11.83 -10.12 2.25
N ASP A 13 -12.21 -10.61 3.41
CA ASP A 13 -13.08 -11.77 3.59
C ASP A 13 -13.97 -11.61 4.83
N GLY A 14 -14.67 -12.68 5.24
CA GLY A 14 -15.56 -12.67 6.40
C GLY A 14 -14.87 -12.38 7.74
N ASP A 15 -13.57 -12.58 7.83
CA ASP A 15 -12.77 -12.34 9.04
C ASP A 15 -12.23 -10.89 9.10
N GLY A 16 -12.32 -10.14 7.99
CA GLY A 16 -11.91 -8.75 7.92
C GLY A 16 -11.13 -8.38 6.68
N ALA A 17 -10.30 -7.33 6.79
CA ALA A 17 -9.47 -6.87 5.68
C ALA A 17 -8.07 -6.50 6.14
N ARG A 18 -7.11 -6.59 5.21
CA ARG A 18 -5.73 -6.14 5.40
C ARG A 18 -5.22 -5.43 4.16
N GLY A 19 -4.34 -4.45 4.38
CA GLY A 19 -3.71 -3.72 3.30
C GLY A 19 -2.59 -2.81 3.75
N TRP A 20 -2.11 -1.98 2.82
CA TRP A 20 -1.06 -1.00 3.07
C TRP A 20 -1.41 0.36 2.47
N VAL A 21 -1.16 1.41 3.22
CA VAL A 21 -1.09 2.76 2.65
C VAL A 21 0.12 2.82 1.73
N ILE A 22 -0.05 3.29 0.50
CA ILE A 22 0.99 3.25 -0.54
C ILE A 22 1.54 4.62 -0.94
N ASN A 23 0.89 5.71 -0.52
CA ASN A 23 1.21 7.07 -0.96
C ASN A 23 1.67 8.01 0.17
N LYS A 24 2.00 7.50 1.34
CA LYS A 24 2.50 8.31 2.47
C LYS A 24 3.97 8.04 2.71
N GLU A 25 4.81 8.88 2.13
CA GLU A 25 6.24 8.87 2.41
C GLU A 25 6.52 9.35 3.84
N LEU A 26 7.42 8.67 4.53
CA LEU A 26 7.89 9.10 5.85
C LEU A 26 8.85 10.28 5.70
N GLU A 27 8.82 11.18 6.69
CA GLU A 27 9.79 12.26 6.78
C GLU A 27 11.22 11.72 6.72
N ASN A 28 12.10 12.43 6.03
CA ASN A 28 13.48 12.00 5.81
C ASN A 28 14.21 11.63 7.11
N ARG A 29 13.98 12.38 8.20
CA ARG A 29 14.57 12.10 9.51
C ARG A 29 14.18 10.73 10.06
N VAL A 30 12.93 10.34 9.88
CA VAL A 30 12.39 9.03 10.30
C VAL A 30 12.93 7.94 9.37
N ALA A 31 12.89 8.16 8.07
CA ALA A 31 13.38 7.23 7.07
C ALA A 31 14.89 6.90 7.26
N VAL A 32 15.72 7.88 7.60
CA VAL A 32 17.15 7.66 7.91
C VAL A 32 17.34 6.72 9.09
N ARG A 33 16.57 6.92 10.18
CA ARG A 33 16.64 6.04 11.35
C ARG A 33 16.20 4.62 11.04
N LEU A 34 15.12 4.48 10.28
CA LEU A 34 14.57 3.17 9.89
C LEU A 34 15.53 2.43 8.97
N ARG A 35 16.11 3.08 7.96
CA ARG A 35 17.13 2.45 7.10
C ARG A 35 18.28 1.85 7.92
N LYS A 36 18.76 2.57 8.92
CA LYS A 36 19.78 2.06 9.86
C LYS A 36 19.28 0.82 10.61
N SER A 37 18.08 0.89 11.18
CA SER A 37 17.49 -0.19 11.98
C SER A 37 17.31 -1.49 11.17
N ILE A 38 16.85 -1.39 9.92
CA ILE A 38 16.60 -2.55 9.05
C ILE A 38 17.81 -2.93 8.19
N GLN A 39 18.95 -2.26 8.38
CA GLN A 39 20.18 -2.48 7.62
C GLN A 39 20.01 -2.27 6.09
N LEU A 40 19.16 -1.33 5.70
CA LEU A 40 18.98 -0.94 4.30
C LEU A 40 20.04 0.10 3.93
N GLY A 41 21.03 -0.33 3.13
CA GLY A 41 22.18 0.47 2.74
C GLY A 41 21.92 1.47 1.63
N ILE A 42 20.86 1.26 0.85
CA ILE A 42 20.50 2.16 -0.24
C ILE A 42 19.65 3.34 0.25
N VAL A 43 19.73 4.45 -0.44
CA VAL A 43 18.90 5.63 -0.19
C VAL A 43 17.64 5.54 -1.04
N CYS A 44 16.51 5.25 -0.41
CA CYS A 44 15.21 5.20 -1.06
C CYS A 44 14.13 5.75 -0.12
N PRO A 45 12.97 6.15 -0.66
CA PRO A 45 11.81 6.46 0.15
C PRO A 45 11.37 5.25 0.98
N ILE A 46 10.91 5.52 2.21
CA ILE A 46 10.21 4.55 3.04
C ILE A 46 8.81 5.08 3.30
N TYR A 47 7.81 4.23 3.17
CA TYR A 47 6.40 4.60 3.26
C TYR A 47 5.79 4.14 4.58
N TYR A 48 4.87 4.95 5.10
CA TYR A 48 3.99 4.56 6.19
C TYR A 48 2.87 3.67 5.63
N GLY A 49 2.86 2.41 6.00
CA GLY A 49 1.88 1.43 5.52
C GLY A 49 0.59 1.35 6.34
N GLY A 50 0.61 1.83 7.57
CA GLY A 50 -0.56 1.81 8.43
C GLY A 50 -0.24 1.73 9.92
N PRO A 51 -1.27 1.76 10.78
CA PRO A 51 -1.11 1.84 12.24
C PRO A 51 -0.84 0.49 12.93
N VAL A 52 -0.93 -0.62 12.20
CA VAL A 52 -0.73 -1.97 12.74
C VAL A 52 0.68 -2.44 12.42
N ASP A 53 1.29 -3.21 13.33
CA ASP A 53 2.64 -3.75 13.17
C ASP A 53 3.67 -2.68 12.78
N VAL A 54 3.66 -1.55 13.46
CA VAL A 54 4.43 -0.33 13.12
C VAL A 54 5.95 -0.50 13.09
N THR A 55 6.46 -1.64 13.50
CA THR A 55 7.88 -2.02 13.42
C THR A 55 8.16 -3.02 12.31
N GLN A 56 7.11 -3.59 11.70
CA GLN A 56 7.24 -4.59 10.65
C GLN A 56 7.53 -3.93 9.31
N VAL A 57 8.58 -4.40 8.66
CA VAL A 57 8.96 -3.99 7.31
C VAL A 57 8.30 -4.91 6.29
N TYR A 58 7.76 -4.32 5.27
CA TYR A 58 7.26 -5.00 4.08
C TYR A 58 7.96 -4.41 2.86
N VAL A 59 8.33 -5.25 1.93
CA VAL A 59 8.70 -4.80 0.58
C VAL A 59 7.57 -5.21 -0.36
N LEU A 60 6.87 -4.24 -0.89
CA LEU A 60 5.86 -4.43 -1.92
C LEU A 60 6.59 -4.34 -3.26
N HIS A 61 6.38 -5.30 -4.17
CA HIS A 61 7.18 -5.36 -5.40
C HIS A 61 6.49 -6.10 -6.54
N SER A 62 6.99 -5.92 -7.75
CA SER A 62 6.59 -6.67 -8.93
C SER A 62 7.03 -8.14 -8.85
N ALA A 63 6.36 -9.02 -9.59
CA ALA A 63 6.55 -10.47 -9.48
C ALA A 63 7.77 -11.01 -10.24
N ASP A 64 8.55 -10.16 -10.89
CA ASP A 64 9.79 -10.50 -11.57
C ASP A 64 10.90 -10.99 -10.64
N LYS A 65 10.82 -10.64 -9.35
CA LYS A 65 11.73 -11.10 -8.29
C LYS A 65 10.94 -11.74 -7.16
N LYS A 66 11.14 -13.03 -6.95
CA LYS A 66 10.52 -13.78 -5.86
C LYS A 66 11.58 -14.52 -5.06
N ILE A 67 11.36 -14.62 -3.76
CA ILE A 67 12.20 -15.42 -2.86
C ILE A 67 11.34 -16.61 -2.43
N GLU A 68 11.73 -17.80 -2.86
CA GLU A 68 11.00 -19.04 -2.58
C GLU A 68 10.76 -19.21 -1.07
N GLY A 69 9.52 -19.50 -0.71
CA GLY A 69 9.09 -19.65 0.69
C GLY A 69 8.93 -18.34 1.47
N HIS A 70 9.34 -17.19 0.93
CA HIS A 70 9.33 -15.88 1.63
C HIS A 70 8.49 -14.82 0.96
N THR A 71 8.28 -14.93 -0.36
CA THR A 71 7.44 -14.00 -1.12
C THR A 71 6.00 -14.47 -1.16
N LYS A 72 5.08 -13.63 -0.70
CA LYS A 72 3.65 -13.82 -0.88
C LYS A 72 3.22 -13.15 -2.18
N GLU A 73 2.65 -13.92 -3.10
CA GLU A 73 1.95 -13.36 -4.26
C GLU A 73 0.60 -12.81 -3.82
N LEU A 74 0.29 -11.60 -4.24
CA LEU A 74 -0.94 -10.91 -3.87
C LEU A 74 -1.97 -11.04 -5.00
N ASN A 75 -1.70 -10.45 -6.16
CA ASN A 75 -2.49 -10.59 -7.39
C ASN A 75 -1.72 -9.97 -8.57
N ASN A 76 -2.15 -10.22 -9.79
CA ASN A 76 -1.78 -9.48 -11.01
C ASN A 76 -0.31 -9.00 -11.08
N ASN A 77 0.66 -9.89 -10.86
CA ASN A 77 2.09 -9.58 -10.86
C ASN A 77 2.56 -8.67 -9.70
N PHE A 78 1.82 -8.67 -8.62
CA PHE A 78 2.15 -7.94 -7.42
C PHE A 78 2.48 -8.87 -6.27
N CYS A 79 3.52 -8.57 -5.51
CA CYS A 79 4.07 -9.41 -4.45
C CYS A 79 4.38 -8.62 -3.18
N MET A 80 4.49 -9.34 -2.09
CA MET A 80 4.96 -8.81 -0.80
C MET A 80 5.97 -9.77 -0.18
N THR A 81 7.10 -9.24 0.25
CA THR A 81 8.11 -9.97 1.01
C THR A 81 8.39 -9.26 2.34
N ARG A 82 8.42 -10.03 3.43
CA ARG A 82 8.71 -9.54 4.81
C ARG A 82 10.11 -9.91 5.28
N ASP A 83 10.90 -10.53 4.45
CA ASP A 83 12.16 -11.14 4.82
C ASP A 83 13.35 -10.20 4.59
N LYS A 84 14.38 -10.33 5.46
CA LYS A 84 15.66 -9.65 5.30
C LYS A 84 16.37 -9.99 3.99
N MET A 85 16.05 -11.13 3.39
CA MET A 85 16.63 -11.50 2.09
C MET A 85 16.27 -10.48 1.00
N MET A 86 15.05 -9.94 1.00
CA MET A 86 14.69 -8.87 0.07
C MET A 86 15.50 -7.60 0.33
N ILE A 87 15.74 -7.25 1.59
CA ILE A 87 16.63 -6.13 1.94
C ILE A 87 18.05 -6.36 1.43
N ASN A 88 18.55 -7.60 1.50
CA ASN A 88 19.87 -7.94 0.96
C ASN A 88 19.92 -7.84 -0.57
N LEU A 89 18.87 -8.26 -1.29
CA LEU A 89 18.78 -8.06 -2.74
C LEU A 89 18.84 -6.58 -3.09
N LEU A 90 18.05 -5.75 -2.41
CA LEU A 90 18.07 -4.30 -2.61
C LEU A 90 19.45 -3.70 -2.32
N ASN A 91 20.13 -4.13 -1.27
CA ASN A 91 21.49 -3.68 -0.92
C ASN A 91 22.52 -4.08 -1.98
N ASN A 92 22.30 -5.16 -2.69
CA ASN A 92 23.16 -5.63 -3.78
C ASN A 92 22.77 -5.03 -5.16
N ASN A 93 21.88 -4.05 -5.17
CA ASN A 93 21.33 -3.45 -6.40
C ASN A 93 20.60 -4.46 -7.31
N ASP A 94 20.10 -5.56 -6.73
CA ASP A 94 19.30 -6.55 -7.43
C ASP A 94 17.81 -6.26 -7.21
N PHE A 95 17.32 -5.22 -7.89
CA PHE A 95 15.97 -4.68 -7.71
C PHE A 95 14.93 -5.46 -8.50
N PRO A 96 13.69 -5.62 -7.93
CA PRO A 96 12.49 -5.82 -8.74
C PRO A 96 12.28 -4.62 -9.69
N GLU A 97 11.52 -4.81 -10.75
CA GLU A 97 11.19 -3.71 -11.68
C GLU A 97 10.48 -2.56 -10.96
N TYR A 98 9.53 -2.91 -10.09
CA TYR A 98 8.85 -1.97 -9.20
C TYR A 98 8.95 -2.45 -7.76
N TRP A 99 9.21 -1.54 -6.83
CA TRP A 99 9.25 -1.87 -5.41
C TRP A 99 9.05 -0.65 -4.51
N ARG A 100 8.56 -0.90 -3.29
CA ARG A 100 8.45 0.06 -2.19
C ARG A 100 8.75 -0.60 -0.87
N VAL A 101 9.55 0.07 -0.03
CA VAL A 101 9.73 -0.31 1.37
C VAL A 101 8.66 0.37 2.20
N VAL A 102 7.87 -0.42 2.92
CA VAL A 102 6.71 0.03 3.69
C VAL A 102 6.84 -0.43 5.13
N ILE A 103 6.55 0.45 6.09
CA ILE A 103 6.55 0.14 7.52
C ILE A 103 5.11 0.15 8.05
N GLY A 104 4.74 -0.93 8.74
CA GLY A 104 3.39 -1.12 9.25
C GLY A 104 2.39 -1.54 8.18
N SER A 105 1.17 -1.79 8.59
CA SER A 105 0.05 -2.23 7.75
C SER A 105 -1.28 -1.67 8.27
N CYS A 106 -2.33 -1.85 7.48
CA CYS A 106 -3.72 -1.62 7.88
C CYS A 106 -4.40 -2.96 8.13
N SER A 107 -5.25 -3.00 9.13
CA SER A 107 -6.09 -4.16 9.41
C SER A 107 -7.47 -3.69 9.88
N TRP A 108 -8.50 -4.35 9.39
CA TRP A 108 -9.89 -4.16 9.76
C TRP A 108 -10.43 -5.49 10.26
N GLY A 109 -11.14 -5.47 11.38
CA GLY A 109 -11.88 -6.65 11.86
C GLY A 109 -13.08 -6.98 10.97
N ALA A 110 -13.71 -8.12 11.25
CA ALA A 110 -14.91 -8.58 10.51
C ALA A 110 -15.99 -7.48 10.45
N GLY A 111 -16.43 -7.14 9.23
CA GLY A 111 -17.45 -6.12 8.96
C GLY A 111 -17.02 -4.66 9.20
N GLN A 112 -15.79 -4.40 9.66
CA GLN A 112 -15.34 -3.04 9.96
C GLN A 112 -15.16 -2.22 8.69
N LEU A 113 -14.47 -2.76 7.68
CA LEU A 113 -14.23 -2.05 6.42
C LEU A 113 -15.54 -1.75 5.70
N GLU A 114 -16.47 -2.69 5.68
CA GLU A 114 -17.80 -2.53 5.12
C GLU A 114 -18.58 -1.42 5.83
N SER A 115 -18.52 -1.39 7.16
CA SER A 115 -19.14 -0.32 7.96
C SER A 115 -18.57 1.05 7.65
N GLU A 116 -17.26 1.15 7.45
CA GLU A 116 -16.59 2.39 7.06
C GLU A 116 -16.94 2.81 5.63
N LEU A 117 -17.06 1.87 4.70
CA LEU A 117 -17.51 2.10 3.32
C LEU A 117 -18.95 2.62 3.25
N LEU A 118 -19.83 2.09 4.09
CA LEU A 118 -21.23 2.50 4.17
C LEU A 118 -21.42 3.83 4.95
N GLY A 119 -20.36 4.42 5.46
CA GLY A 119 -20.42 5.67 6.22
C GLY A 119 -21.08 5.53 7.60
N SER A 120 -20.87 4.39 8.26
CA SER A 120 -21.42 4.15 9.62
C SER A 120 -21.05 5.29 10.57
N ARG A 121 -22.04 5.77 11.33
CA ARG A 121 -21.95 6.89 12.27
C ARG A 121 -20.93 6.69 13.38
N THR A 122 -20.49 5.47 13.65
CA THR A 122 -19.55 5.11 14.72
C THR A 122 -18.07 5.27 14.32
N ALA A 123 -17.76 5.26 13.02
CA ALA A 123 -16.37 5.31 12.53
C ALA A 123 -15.86 6.73 12.21
N GLY A 124 -16.64 7.80 12.49
CA GLY A 124 -16.33 9.13 11.97
C GLY A 124 -16.50 9.18 10.45
N ARG A 125 -16.60 10.37 9.87
CA ARG A 125 -16.83 10.55 8.42
C ARG A 125 -15.62 10.14 7.56
N SER A 126 -15.28 8.86 7.55
CA SER A 126 -14.33 8.32 6.58
C SER A 126 -15.11 7.92 5.35
N MET A 127 -15.04 8.72 4.29
CA MET A 127 -15.58 8.31 2.99
C MET A 127 -14.48 7.59 2.24
N TRP A 128 -14.60 6.28 2.14
CA TRP A 128 -13.79 5.47 1.26
C TRP A 128 -14.42 5.40 -0.14
N ASN A 129 -13.60 5.46 -1.15
CA ASN A 129 -13.97 5.12 -2.51
C ASN A 129 -13.13 3.92 -2.96
N VAL A 130 -13.75 3.00 -3.67
CA VAL A 130 -13.09 1.80 -4.18
C VAL A 130 -12.68 2.03 -5.63
N LEU A 131 -11.42 1.72 -5.94
CA LEU A 131 -10.87 1.76 -7.29
C LEU A 131 -10.30 0.40 -7.66
N PRO A 132 -10.46 -0.04 -8.92
CA PRO A 132 -9.73 -1.19 -9.41
C PRO A 132 -8.22 -0.94 -9.33
N TYR A 133 -7.45 -2.01 -9.05
CA TYR A 133 -6.00 -1.95 -9.13
C TYR A 133 -5.55 -1.59 -10.55
N THR A 134 -4.56 -0.70 -10.64
CA THR A 134 -3.83 -0.43 -11.89
C THR A 134 -2.35 -0.20 -11.56
N GLU A 135 -1.45 -0.75 -12.37
CA GLU A 135 0.00 -0.51 -12.25
C GLU A 135 0.35 0.98 -12.28
N ASP A 136 -0.33 1.71 -13.16
CA ASP A 136 -0.16 3.14 -13.30
C ASP A 136 -0.41 3.90 -11.99
N LEU A 137 -1.50 3.60 -11.28
CA LEU A 137 -1.78 4.24 -9.99
C LEU A 137 -0.82 3.75 -8.91
N MET A 138 -0.47 2.47 -8.92
CA MET A 138 0.36 1.86 -7.89
C MET A 138 1.83 2.27 -8.01
N TRP A 139 2.39 2.22 -9.21
CA TRP A 139 3.83 2.29 -9.43
C TRP A 139 4.30 3.51 -10.23
N MET A 140 3.57 3.85 -11.32
CA MET A 140 4.01 4.86 -12.29
C MET A 140 3.64 6.28 -11.88
N THR A 141 2.70 6.44 -10.95
CA THR A 141 2.28 7.74 -10.44
C THR A 141 3.10 8.10 -9.20
N MET A 142 3.67 9.31 -9.17
CA MET A 142 4.38 9.81 -7.99
C MET A 142 3.47 9.79 -6.75
N PRO A 143 3.97 9.39 -5.57
CA PRO A 143 3.15 9.29 -4.35
C PRO A 143 2.37 10.55 -4.01
N THR A 144 2.96 11.71 -4.22
CA THR A 144 2.32 13.01 -4.00
C THR A 144 1.14 13.28 -4.94
N ALA A 145 1.14 12.70 -6.14
CA ALA A 145 0.09 12.84 -7.15
C ALA A 145 -0.93 11.70 -7.15
N GLN A 146 -0.65 10.60 -6.44
CA GLN A 146 -1.52 9.41 -6.45
C GLN A 146 -2.93 9.71 -5.94
N TRP A 147 -3.06 10.52 -4.89
CA TRP A 147 -4.36 10.89 -4.34
C TRP A 147 -5.20 11.65 -5.37
N ASP A 148 -4.66 12.70 -5.97
CA ASP A 148 -5.38 13.51 -6.95
C ASP A 148 -5.77 12.70 -8.18
N LYS A 149 -4.90 11.81 -8.62
CA LYS A 149 -5.19 10.87 -9.72
C LYS A 149 -6.29 9.89 -9.35
N GLY A 150 -6.26 9.36 -8.14
CA GLY A 150 -7.30 8.47 -7.61
C GLY A 150 -8.67 9.15 -7.58
N ILE A 151 -8.76 10.37 -7.05
CA ILE A 151 -10.01 11.14 -7.00
C ILE A 151 -10.55 11.44 -8.40
N LYS A 152 -9.70 11.79 -9.36
CA LYS A 152 -10.12 11.99 -10.75
C LYS A 152 -10.68 10.71 -11.36
N LYS A 153 -10.08 9.56 -11.06
CA LYS A 153 -10.60 8.25 -11.51
C LYS A 153 -11.97 7.95 -10.90
N VAL A 154 -12.16 8.19 -9.60
CA VAL A 154 -13.47 8.03 -8.94
C VAL A 154 -14.52 8.91 -9.63
N ALA A 155 -14.21 10.18 -9.85
CA ALA A 155 -15.13 11.12 -10.53
C ALA A 155 -15.51 10.64 -11.95
N SER A 156 -14.54 10.14 -12.72
CA SER A 156 -14.77 9.60 -14.06
C SER A 156 -15.71 8.40 -14.04
N MET A 157 -15.48 7.44 -13.13
CA MET A 157 -16.32 6.25 -12.97
C MET A 157 -17.76 6.61 -12.58
N MET A 158 -17.95 7.60 -11.69
CA MET A 158 -19.28 8.09 -11.33
C MET A 158 -19.99 8.70 -12.53
N THR A 159 -19.29 9.51 -13.34
CA THR A 159 -19.87 10.14 -14.53
C THR A 159 -20.30 9.08 -15.55
N GLU A 160 -19.46 8.08 -15.82
CA GLU A 160 -19.78 6.98 -16.73
C GLU A 160 -21.03 6.19 -16.27
N THR A 161 -21.16 5.96 -14.97
CA THR A 161 -22.32 5.29 -14.40
C THR A 161 -23.61 6.09 -14.62
N TYR A 162 -23.57 7.42 -14.50
CA TYR A 162 -24.75 8.28 -14.71
C TYR A 162 -25.10 8.50 -16.19
N LEU A 163 -24.13 8.39 -17.11
CA LEU A 163 -24.41 8.56 -18.54
C LEU A 163 -24.95 7.30 -19.23
N ASN A 164 -24.88 6.14 -18.57
CA ASN A 164 -25.37 4.86 -19.08
C ASN A 164 -26.77 4.50 -18.53
N PHE A 165 -27.47 5.45 -17.91
CA PHE A 165 -28.88 5.42 -17.55
C PHE A 165 -29.66 6.38 -18.44
#